data_3b9560872b19eb9d9cbe4eaafd58cbfe
#
_entry.id   3b9560872b19eb9d9cbe4eaafd58cbfe
#
_cell.length_a   1.000
_cell.length_b   1.000
_cell.length_c   1.000
_cell.angle_alpha   90.00
_cell.angle_beta   90.00
_cell.angle_gamma   90.00
#
_symmetry.space_group_name_H-M   'P 1'
#
loop_
_entity.id
_entity.type
_entity.pdbx_description
1 polymer ?
#
loop_
_entity_poly.entity_id
_entity_poly.type
_entity_poly.pdbx_seq_one_letter_code
_entity_poly.pdbx_strand_id
1 'polypeptide(L)'
;MPTVNTSLMSDRDHNRQKVYALDTCFWGGSIRETERFCVPVSFEVWTEYAEMLFTDGLRRPYHDQIRRTRRTPSLRIDRLVLRPDETCTVSAYAYLRSDRLEVSEQRLLLWLALHEVAHLLVPACLSAPHYWRWMSVYAQMMQRHVGAYAAGQFLAVAECFRIKYRRNATPTG
;
A
#
# COMPACT_ATOMS: atom_id res chain seq x y z
N MET A 1 27.81 -13.97 -22.08
CA MET A 1 27.15 -12.91 -21.31
C MET A 1 25.65 -13.04 -21.54
N PRO A 2 24.82 -13.35 -20.55
CA PRO A 2 23.36 -13.42 -20.75
C PRO A 2 22.81 -12.00 -20.81
N THR A 3 22.23 -11.65 -21.94
CA THR A 3 21.45 -10.44 -22.13
C THR A 3 20.19 -10.53 -21.27
N VAL A 4 20.13 -9.75 -20.19
CA VAL A 4 18.93 -9.59 -19.37
C VAL A 4 17.88 -8.90 -20.25
N ASN A 5 16.79 -9.61 -20.49
CA ASN A 5 15.68 -9.14 -21.31
C ASN A 5 14.90 -8.06 -20.53
N THR A 6 15.34 -6.80 -20.66
CA THR A 6 14.77 -5.61 -20.01
C THR A 6 13.39 -5.22 -20.56
N SER A 7 12.90 -5.87 -21.62
CA SER A 7 11.65 -5.50 -22.28
C SER A 7 10.38 -5.98 -21.55
N LEU A 8 10.47 -6.95 -20.64
CA LEU A 8 9.30 -7.49 -19.93
C LEU A 8 8.95 -6.74 -18.63
N MET A 9 9.79 -5.81 -18.18
CA MET A 9 9.53 -5.00 -16.99
C MET A 9 8.77 -3.68 -17.29
N SER A 10 8.79 -3.17 -18.53
CA SER A 10 8.30 -1.82 -18.81
C SER A 10 6.78 -1.68 -18.87
N ASP A 11 6.03 -2.72 -19.26
CA ASP A 11 4.58 -2.61 -19.43
C ASP A 11 3.74 -2.94 -18.18
N ARG A 12 4.34 -3.64 -17.19
CA ARG A 12 3.60 -4.10 -16.01
C ARG A 12 3.51 -3.11 -14.87
N ASP A 13 4.30 -2.04 -14.89
CA ASP A 13 4.35 -1.08 -13.75
C ASP A 13 4.25 0.39 -14.17
N HIS A 14 3.53 0.66 -15.24
CA HIS A 14 3.29 2.03 -15.71
C HIS A 14 2.63 2.92 -14.65
N ASN A 15 1.91 2.34 -13.71
CA ASN A 15 1.28 3.07 -12.62
C ASN A 15 2.18 3.29 -11.39
N ARG A 16 3.28 2.56 -11.24
CA ARG A 16 4.16 2.63 -10.06
C ARG A 16 4.68 4.04 -9.83
N GLN A 17 5.26 4.65 -10.83
CA GLN A 17 5.79 6.01 -10.73
C GLN A 17 4.68 7.02 -10.39
N LYS A 18 3.48 6.86 -10.98
CA LYS A 18 2.33 7.71 -10.68
C LYS A 18 1.86 7.56 -9.24
N VAL A 19 1.83 6.33 -8.72
CA VAL A 19 1.43 6.06 -7.34
C VAL A 19 2.46 6.61 -6.36
N TYR A 20 3.75 6.46 -6.62
CA TYR A 20 4.77 7.07 -5.76
C TYR A 20 4.74 8.59 -5.80
N ALA A 21 4.46 9.19 -6.97
CA ALA A 21 4.24 10.64 -7.07
C ALA A 21 2.97 11.07 -6.32
N LEU A 22 1.90 10.30 -6.39
CA LEU A 22 0.68 10.51 -5.61
C LEU A 22 0.97 10.47 -4.11
N ASP A 23 1.64 9.42 -3.61
CA ASP A 23 1.98 9.28 -2.20
C ASP A 23 2.86 10.46 -1.74
N THR A 24 3.89 10.81 -2.51
CA THR A 24 4.76 11.95 -2.19
C THR A 24 3.97 13.26 -2.12
N CYS A 25 3.09 13.49 -3.08
CA CYS A 25 2.27 14.71 -3.15
C CYS A 25 1.25 14.77 -2.01
N PHE A 26 0.55 13.66 -1.75
CA PHE A 26 -0.52 13.63 -0.75
C PHE A 26 0.04 13.66 0.68
N TRP A 27 0.98 12.74 1.01
CA TRP A 27 1.54 12.64 2.36
C TRP A 27 2.53 13.77 2.69
N GLY A 28 3.09 14.44 1.68
CA GLY A 28 3.85 15.67 1.84
C GLY A 28 3.00 16.93 2.00
N GLY A 29 1.67 16.82 1.84
CA GLY A 29 0.73 17.93 2.04
C GLY A 29 0.43 18.19 3.52
N SER A 30 -0.14 19.37 3.80
CA SER A 30 -0.49 19.79 5.17
C SER A 30 -1.96 19.47 5.49
N ILE A 31 -2.32 18.18 5.50
CA ILE A 31 -3.64 17.74 5.91
C ILE A 31 -3.56 17.27 7.36
N ARG A 32 -4.30 17.90 8.26
CA ARG A 32 -4.24 17.63 9.71
C ARG A 32 -4.44 16.15 10.06
N GLU A 33 -5.36 15.49 9.39
CA GLU A 33 -5.66 14.07 9.63
C GLU A 33 -4.50 13.14 9.25
N THR A 34 -3.57 13.61 8.41
CA THR A 34 -2.43 12.81 7.94
C THR A 34 -1.17 13.01 8.76
N GLU A 35 -1.08 14.03 9.60
CA GLU A 35 0.14 14.38 10.35
C GLU A 35 0.73 13.20 11.13
N ARG A 36 -0.11 12.47 11.88
CA ARG A 36 0.33 11.31 12.68
C ARG A 36 0.90 10.16 11.83
N PHE A 37 0.52 10.08 10.55
CA PHE A 37 0.97 9.03 9.63
C PHE A 37 2.31 9.35 8.99
N CYS A 38 2.73 10.61 9.06
CA CYS A 38 3.97 11.14 8.49
C CYS A 38 5.10 11.29 9.51
N VAL A 39 4.85 10.95 10.78
CA VAL A 39 5.86 10.96 11.84
C VAL A 39 6.53 9.59 11.92
N PRO A 40 7.88 9.51 12.01
CA PRO A 40 8.58 8.25 12.21
C PRO A 40 8.16 7.57 13.51
N VAL A 41 7.96 6.24 13.45
CA VAL A 41 7.61 5.40 14.61
C VAL A 41 8.62 4.28 14.79
N SER A 42 8.60 3.60 15.95
CA SER A 42 9.42 2.41 16.17
C SER A 42 8.95 1.24 15.31
N PHE A 43 9.82 0.23 15.17
CA PHE A 43 9.48 -1.00 14.43
C PHE A 43 8.29 -1.72 15.06
N GLU A 44 8.21 -1.75 16.37
CA GLU A 44 7.13 -2.38 17.13
C GLU A 44 5.79 -1.72 16.86
N VAL A 45 5.72 -0.38 16.96
CA VAL A 45 4.50 0.41 16.67
C VAL A 45 4.07 0.22 15.21
N TRP A 46 5.03 0.22 14.29
CA TRP A 46 4.74 0.01 12.87
C TRP A 46 4.18 -1.39 12.61
N THR A 47 4.78 -2.41 13.24
CA THR A 47 4.37 -3.82 13.13
C THR A 47 2.95 -4.01 13.66
N GLU A 48 2.67 -3.54 14.86
CA GLU A 48 1.33 -3.62 15.46
C GLU A 48 0.27 -2.96 14.58
N TYR A 49 0.60 -1.81 14.01
CA TYR A 49 -0.30 -1.11 13.11
C TYR A 49 -0.54 -1.90 11.80
N ALA A 50 0.50 -2.44 11.18
CA ALA A 50 0.38 -3.25 9.97
C ALA A 50 -0.43 -4.54 10.20
N GLU A 51 -0.23 -5.22 11.33
CA GLU A 51 -1.01 -6.41 11.73
C GLU A 51 -2.49 -6.07 11.95
N MET A 52 -2.78 -4.95 12.60
CA MET A 52 -4.15 -4.45 12.78
C MET A 52 -4.83 -4.18 11.44
N LEU A 53 -4.16 -3.47 10.51
CA LEU A 53 -4.66 -3.19 9.17
C LEU A 53 -4.94 -4.48 8.39
N PHE A 54 -4.01 -5.43 8.44
CA PHE A 54 -4.13 -6.71 7.74
C PHE A 54 -5.30 -7.53 8.28
N THR A 55 -5.43 -7.62 9.62
CA THR A 55 -6.50 -8.36 10.29
C THR A 55 -7.87 -7.74 9.99
N ASP A 56 -8.00 -6.42 10.05
CA ASP A 56 -9.25 -5.73 9.71
C ASP A 56 -9.60 -5.92 8.23
N GLY A 57 -8.63 -5.85 7.35
CA GLY A 57 -8.82 -6.09 5.92
C GLY A 57 -9.25 -7.52 5.57
N LEU A 58 -8.83 -8.52 6.37
CA LEU A 58 -9.27 -9.90 6.20
C LEU A 58 -10.70 -10.13 6.69
N ARG A 59 -11.07 -9.50 7.79
CA ARG A 59 -12.43 -9.62 8.37
C ARG A 59 -13.47 -8.91 7.53
N ARG A 60 -13.11 -7.79 6.93
CA ARG A 60 -13.99 -6.92 6.16
C ARG A 60 -13.28 -6.52 4.88
N PRO A 61 -13.36 -7.34 3.82
CA PRO A 61 -12.68 -7.03 2.57
C PRO A 61 -13.07 -5.61 2.12
N TYR A 62 -12.08 -4.79 1.85
CA TYR A 62 -12.26 -3.41 1.40
C TYR A 62 -12.85 -3.33 0.00
N HIS A 63 -12.83 -4.44 -0.72
CA HIS A 63 -13.38 -4.55 -2.06
C HIS A 63 -14.16 -5.86 -2.20
N ASP A 64 -15.41 -5.80 -2.63
CA ASP A 64 -16.32 -6.96 -2.74
C ASP A 64 -15.80 -8.10 -3.61
N GLN A 65 -14.88 -7.79 -4.54
CA GLN A 65 -14.28 -8.78 -5.43
C GLN A 65 -13.01 -9.42 -4.87
N ILE A 66 -12.52 -8.98 -3.71
CA ILE A 66 -11.32 -9.52 -3.09
C ILE A 66 -11.73 -10.66 -2.17
N ARG A 67 -11.57 -11.88 -2.66
CA ARG A 67 -11.76 -13.10 -1.86
C ARG A 67 -10.41 -13.74 -1.66
N ARG A 68 -10.01 -13.92 -0.42
CA ARG A 68 -8.84 -14.72 -0.09
C ARG A 68 -9.23 -16.18 0.00
N THR A 69 -8.49 -17.03 -0.71
CA THR A 69 -8.69 -18.47 -0.72
C THR A 69 -7.96 -19.19 0.43
N ARG A 70 -7.08 -18.48 1.14
CA ARG A 70 -6.28 -19.07 2.22
C ARG A 70 -7.09 -19.22 3.50
N ARG A 71 -7.04 -20.41 4.09
CA ARG A 71 -7.79 -20.74 5.33
C ARG A 71 -7.30 -19.98 6.56
N THR A 72 -6.01 -19.70 6.69
CA THR A 72 -5.40 -19.01 7.83
C THR A 72 -4.27 -18.10 7.34
N PRO A 73 -4.59 -16.93 6.80
CA PRO A 73 -3.57 -15.97 6.43
C PRO A 73 -2.92 -15.41 7.71
N SER A 74 -1.59 -15.43 7.76
CA SER A 74 -0.81 -14.81 8.84
C SER A 74 0.17 -13.83 8.23
N LEU A 75 0.20 -12.62 8.75
CA LEU A 75 1.18 -11.62 8.35
C LEU A 75 2.52 -11.93 9.02
N ARG A 76 3.57 -11.91 8.22
CA ARG A 76 4.95 -11.94 8.69
C ARG A 76 5.63 -10.64 8.34
N ILE A 77 6.28 -10.02 9.33
CA ILE A 77 7.03 -8.76 9.15
C ILE A 77 8.47 -9.00 9.54
N ASP A 78 9.36 -8.81 8.59
CA ASP A 78 10.80 -8.96 8.78
C ASP A 78 11.49 -7.60 8.60
N ARG A 79 12.60 -7.40 9.31
CA ARG A 79 13.47 -6.24 9.12
C ARG A 79 14.28 -6.41 7.85
N LEU A 80 14.29 -5.38 7.01
CA LEU A 80 15.13 -5.35 5.82
C LEU A 80 16.58 -5.03 6.25
N VAL A 81 17.45 -6.01 6.11
CA VAL A 81 18.86 -5.85 6.38
C VAL A 81 19.52 -5.31 5.11
N LEU A 82 19.91 -4.03 5.14
CA LEU A 82 20.64 -3.40 4.05
C LEU A 82 22.14 -3.75 4.16
N ARG A 83 22.76 -4.03 3.03
CA ARG A 83 24.21 -4.13 2.97
C ARG A 83 24.83 -2.74 3.14
N PRO A 84 26.03 -2.63 3.74
CA PRO A 84 26.66 -1.33 4.05
C PRO A 84 26.90 -0.42 2.82
N ASP A 85 26.99 -1.01 1.64
CA ASP A 85 27.24 -0.36 0.34
C ASP A 85 25.96 -0.13 -0.49
N GLU A 86 24.79 -0.60 -0.01
CA GLU A 86 23.53 -0.40 -0.69
C GLU A 86 22.85 0.88 -0.20
N THR A 87 22.81 1.90 -1.07
CA THR A 87 21.90 3.05 -0.88
C THR A 87 20.48 2.58 -1.21
N CYS A 88 19.79 2.03 -0.23
CA CYS A 88 18.40 1.59 -0.44
C CYS A 88 17.48 2.79 -0.49
N THR A 89 16.86 3.00 -1.64
CA THR A 89 15.79 3.99 -1.82
C THR A 89 14.42 3.44 -1.45
N VAL A 90 14.31 2.14 -1.18
CA VAL A 90 13.04 1.46 -0.91
C VAL A 90 12.89 1.26 0.60
N SER A 91 11.77 1.74 1.13
CA SER A 91 11.47 1.68 2.57
C SER A 91 10.76 0.39 2.98
N ALA A 92 10.08 -0.30 2.06
CA ALA A 92 9.36 -1.55 2.32
C ALA A 92 9.12 -2.37 1.05
N TYR A 93 8.90 -3.69 1.24
CA TYR A 93 8.52 -4.64 0.21
C TYR A 93 7.38 -5.53 0.69
N ALA A 94 6.33 -5.66 -0.13
CA ALA A 94 5.25 -6.60 0.08
C ALA A 94 5.41 -7.85 -0.79
N TYR A 95 5.47 -9.03 -0.17
CA TYR A 95 5.53 -10.33 -0.84
C TYR A 95 4.14 -10.94 -0.95
N LEU A 96 3.45 -10.68 -2.04
CA LEU A 96 2.02 -10.97 -2.26
C LEU A 96 1.62 -12.45 -2.11
N ARG A 97 2.56 -13.37 -2.32
CA ARG A 97 2.28 -14.82 -2.25
C ARG A 97 2.44 -15.40 -0.84
N SER A 98 3.12 -14.71 0.05
CA SER A 98 3.51 -15.22 1.37
C SER A 98 2.96 -14.40 2.54
N ASP A 99 2.14 -13.38 2.29
CA ASP A 99 1.67 -12.44 3.32
C ASP A 99 2.83 -11.92 4.19
N ARG A 100 3.92 -11.52 3.53
CA ARG A 100 5.16 -11.08 4.18
C ARG A 100 5.47 -9.64 3.78
N LEU A 101 5.92 -8.88 4.76
CA LEU A 101 6.50 -7.55 4.57
C LEU A 101 7.96 -7.56 5.00
N GLU A 102 8.81 -6.89 4.26
CA GLU A 102 10.16 -6.51 4.69
C GLU A 102 10.24 -4.99 4.74
N VAL A 103 10.70 -4.43 5.85
CA VAL A 103 10.73 -2.98 6.05
C VAL A 103 12.08 -2.50 6.58
N SER A 104 12.53 -1.36 6.06
CA SER A 104 13.74 -0.69 6.53
C SER A 104 13.41 0.16 7.75
N GLU A 105 14.18 0.00 8.83
CA GLU A 105 13.99 0.78 10.07
C GLU A 105 14.31 2.27 9.94
N GLN A 106 14.95 2.68 8.84
CA GLN A 106 15.43 4.07 8.69
C GLN A 106 14.29 5.10 8.54
N ARG A 107 13.10 4.68 8.11
CA ARG A 107 11.95 5.57 7.90
C ARG A 107 10.63 4.81 8.01
N LEU A 108 10.28 4.37 9.20
CA LEU A 108 8.99 3.72 9.44
C LEU A 108 7.90 4.76 9.66
N LEU A 109 7.11 5.02 8.61
CA LEU A 109 5.95 5.90 8.63
C LEU A 109 4.67 5.07 8.56
N LEU A 110 3.64 5.42 9.32
CA LEU A 110 2.39 4.63 9.35
C LEU A 110 1.67 4.59 8.00
N TRP A 111 1.80 5.64 7.18
CA TRP A 111 1.21 5.62 5.84
C TRP A 111 1.83 4.53 4.94
N LEU A 112 3.10 4.20 5.14
CA LEU A 112 3.76 3.12 4.42
C LEU A 112 3.12 1.76 4.75
N ALA A 113 2.67 1.55 6.00
CA ALA A 113 1.92 0.34 6.35
C ALA A 113 0.59 0.25 5.59
N LEU A 114 -0.13 1.37 5.42
CA LEU A 114 -1.34 1.41 4.60
C LEU A 114 -1.07 0.99 3.16
N HIS A 115 0.02 1.51 2.57
CA HIS A 115 0.44 1.20 1.20
C HIS A 115 0.76 -0.29 1.03
N GLU A 116 1.65 -0.81 1.87
CA GLU A 116 2.15 -2.19 1.74
C GLU A 116 1.09 -3.23 2.11
N VAL A 117 0.29 -2.98 3.15
CA VAL A 117 -0.81 -3.88 3.50
C VAL A 117 -1.89 -3.90 2.40
N ALA A 118 -2.13 -2.78 1.72
CA ALA A 118 -3.03 -2.76 0.57
C ALA A 118 -2.58 -3.73 -0.54
N HIS A 119 -1.26 -3.89 -0.75
CA HIS A 119 -0.73 -4.90 -1.67
C HIS A 119 -1.07 -6.33 -1.23
N LEU A 120 -0.96 -6.64 0.06
CA LEU A 120 -1.25 -7.98 0.58
C LEU A 120 -2.74 -8.32 0.54
N LEU A 121 -3.61 -7.32 0.66
CA LEU A 121 -5.06 -7.52 0.63
C LEU A 121 -5.59 -7.74 -0.79
N VAL A 122 -4.84 -7.39 -1.83
CA VAL A 122 -5.20 -7.65 -3.23
C VAL A 122 -4.50 -8.93 -3.71
N PRO A 123 -5.23 -10.00 -4.06
CA PRO A 123 -4.61 -11.22 -4.58
C PRO A 123 -3.79 -10.95 -5.84
N ALA A 124 -2.55 -11.44 -5.88
CA ALA A 124 -1.61 -11.25 -6.99
C ALA A 124 -2.15 -11.78 -8.34
N CYS A 125 -3.04 -12.77 -8.31
CA CYS A 125 -3.66 -13.35 -9.52
C CYS A 125 -4.74 -12.43 -10.13
N LEU A 126 -5.24 -11.44 -9.38
CA LEU A 126 -6.36 -10.60 -9.83
C LEU A 126 -5.90 -9.25 -10.38
N SER A 127 -4.68 -8.83 -10.09
CA SER A 127 -4.25 -7.48 -10.44
C SER A 127 -2.73 -7.36 -10.48
N ALA A 128 -2.22 -6.54 -11.40
CA ALA A 128 -0.87 -6.05 -11.32
C ALA A 128 -0.71 -5.13 -10.10
N PRO A 129 0.48 -5.02 -9.49
CA PRO A 129 0.76 -4.05 -8.45
C PRO A 129 0.35 -2.63 -8.91
N HIS A 130 -0.15 -1.80 -7.98
CA HIS A 130 -0.57 -0.42 -8.26
C HIS A 130 -1.66 -0.24 -9.34
N TYR A 131 -2.43 -1.29 -9.65
CA TYR A 131 -3.56 -1.21 -10.56
C TYR A 131 -4.83 -0.73 -9.84
N TRP A 132 -5.93 -0.53 -10.57
CA TRP A 132 -7.17 0.03 -10.02
C TRP A 132 -7.74 -0.70 -8.80
N ARG A 133 -7.55 -2.03 -8.69
CA ARG A 133 -7.99 -2.81 -7.52
C ARG A 133 -7.18 -2.46 -6.27
N TRP A 134 -5.86 -2.42 -6.40
CA TRP A 134 -5.00 -1.98 -5.32
C TRP A 134 -5.36 -0.56 -4.89
N MET A 135 -5.50 0.36 -5.84
CA MET A 135 -5.88 1.74 -5.57
C MET A 135 -7.23 1.86 -4.86
N SER A 136 -8.22 1.02 -5.23
CA SER A 136 -9.53 0.99 -4.57
C SER A 136 -9.43 0.49 -3.12
N VAL A 137 -8.61 -0.53 -2.87
CA VAL A 137 -8.35 -1.03 -1.50
C VAL A 137 -7.65 0.02 -0.68
N TYR A 138 -6.60 0.64 -1.21
CA TYR A 138 -5.85 1.68 -0.53
C TYR A 138 -6.75 2.87 -0.15
N ALA A 139 -7.58 3.35 -1.07
CA ALA A 139 -8.53 4.43 -0.80
C ALA A 139 -9.55 4.07 0.30
N GLN A 140 -10.04 2.82 0.33
CA GLN A 140 -10.96 2.37 1.37
C GLN A 140 -10.26 2.26 2.74
N MET A 141 -9.00 1.78 2.77
CA MET A 141 -8.19 1.80 3.99
C MET A 141 -7.97 3.22 4.48
N MET A 142 -7.66 4.15 3.56
CA MET A 142 -7.56 5.59 3.86
C MET A 142 -8.84 6.12 4.52
N GLN A 143 -10.00 5.83 3.92
CA GLN A 143 -11.29 6.27 4.45
C GLN A 143 -11.54 5.74 5.87
N ARG A 144 -11.17 4.49 6.13
CA ARG A 144 -11.44 3.84 7.41
C ARG A 144 -10.45 4.22 8.51
N HIS A 145 -9.16 4.31 8.20
CA HIS A 145 -8.11 4.43 9.20
C HIS A 145 -7.53 5.85 9.33
N VAL A 146 -7.66 6.67 8.29
CA VAL A 146 -7.21 8.07 8.30
C VAL A 146 -8.41 9.00 8.45
N GLY A 147 -9.44 8.81 7.62
CA GLY A 147 -10.67 9.59 7.66
C GLY A 147 -11.25 9.87 6.27
N ALA A 148 -12.56 10.15 6.22
CA ALA A 148 -13.27 10.35 4.96
C ALA A 148 -12.78 11.57 4.19
N TYR A 149 -12.42 12.66 4.89
CA TYR A 149 -11.90 13.87 4.26
C TYR A 149 -10.54 13.60 3.62
N ALA A 150 -9.59 13.02 4.36
CA ALA A 150 -8.28 12.65 3.85
C ALA A 150 -8.38 11.69 2.65
N ALA A 151 -9.26 10.69 2.71
CA ALA A 151 -9.51 9.79 1.59
C ALA A 151 -10.07 10.52 0.36
N GLY A 152 -10.97 11.48 0.55
CA GLY A 152 -11.49 12.32 -0.53
C GLY A 152 -10.40 13.14 -1.20
N GLN A 153 -9.53 13.77 -0.43
CA GLN A 153 -8.38 14.53 -0.95
C GLN A 153 -7.38 13.62 -1.67
N PHE A 154 -7.10 12.43 -1.11
CA PHE A 154 -6.25 11.43 -1.74
C PHE A 154 -6.77 11.02 -3.13
N LEU A 155 -8.07 10.76 -3.25
CA LEU A 155 -8.70 10.42 -4.52
C LEU A 155 -8.68 11.58 -5.51
N ALA A 156 -8.87 12.82 -5.06
CA ALA A 156 -8.75 14.00 -5.91
C ALA A 156 -7.34 14.15 -6.49
N VAL A 157 -6.29 13.93 -5.68
CA VAL A 157 -4.91 13.92 -6.16
C VAL A 157 -4.68 12.76 -7.13
N ALA A 158 -5.23 11.55 -6.86
CA ALA A 158 -5.13 10.41 -7.76
C ALA A 158 -5.76 10.69 -9.13
N GLU A 159 -6.87 11.42 -9.19
CA GLU A 159 -7.49 11.87 -10.47
C GLU A 159 -6.55 12.80 -11.24
N CYS A 160 -5.84 13.72 -10.58
CA CYS A 160 -4.83 14.57 -11.23
C CYS A 160 -3.71 13.75 -11.88
N PHE A 161 -3.30 12.64 -11.26
CA PHE A 161 -2.32 11.70 -11.82
C PHE A 161 -2.92 10.70 -12.82
N ARG A 162 -4.24 10.80 -13.10
CA ARG A 162 -4.98 9.87 -13.97
C ARG A 162 -4.83 8.41 -13.54
N ILE A 163 -4.86 8.16 -12.23
CA ILE A 163 -4.83 6.82 -11.65
C ILE A 163 -6.27 6.32 -11.58
N LYS A 164 -6.53 5.16 -12.20
CA LYS A 164 -7.86 4.55 -12.18
C LYS A 164 -8.14 3.89 -10.83
N TYR A 165 -9.35 4.06 -10.33
CA TYR A 165 -9.89 3.37 -9.16
C TYR A 165 -11.41 3.17 -9.34
N ARG A 166 -11.99 2.27 -8.56
CA ARG A 166 -13.44 2.08 -8.53
C ARG A 166 -14.00 2.83 -7.32
N ARG A 167 -14.83 3.81 -7.57
CA ARG A 167 -15.66 4.37 -6.50
C ARG A 167 -16.64 3.28 -6.07
N ASN A 168 -16.66 2.92 -4.80
CA ASN A 168 -17.73 2.11 -4.27
C ASN A 168 -19.02 2.88 -4.50
N ALA A 169 -20.04 2.19 -5.00
CA ALA A 169 -21.40 2.72 -4.91
C ALA A 169 -21.60 3.07 -3.43
N THR A 170 -21.85 4.34 -3.14
CA THR A 170 -22.27 4.78 -1.81
C THR A 170 -23.37 3.82 -1.37
N PRO A 171 -23.34 3.25 -0.15
CA PRO A 171 -24.52 2.56 0.34
C PRO A 171 -25.64 3.58 0.28
N THR A 172 -26.56 3.36 -0.64
CA THR A 172 -27.86 4.05 -0.60
C THR A 172 -28.47 3.65 0.74
N GLY A 173 -28.44 4.62 1.68
CA GLY A 173 -29.06 4.51 3.00
C GLY A 173 -30.55 4.18 2.93
#